data_277984a1c73cbe9f26d96bd2cf51d1b5
#
_entry.id   277984a1c73cbe9f26d96bd2cf51d1b5
#
_cell.length_a   1.000
_cell.length_b   1.000
_cell.length_c   1.000
_cell.angle_alpha   90.00
_cell.angle_beta   90.00
_cell.angle_gamma   90.00
#
_symmetry.space_group_name_H-M   'P 1'
#
loop_
_entity.id
_entity.type
_entity.pdbx_description
1 polymer ?
#
loop_
_entity_poly.entity_id
_entity_poly.type
_entity_poly.pdbx_seq_one_letter_code
_entity_poly.pdbx_strand_id
1 'polypeptide(L)'
;MKKIILMGVICGLMLSVSGCNTSDNKEKAVRYITEKKSVEKTETTTEIKDYKKLINTVYAQLGNNDKKSVVNINEAKVKKIDIKSEKNIGLVDKNKKLPEESFKIIYQTDDAILGDLVVYVDASNNKIVAYGLRD
;
A
#
# COMPACT_ATOMS: atom_id res chain seq x y z
N MET A 1 -5.88 -16.59 44.07
CA MET A 1 -6.89 -17.64 43.90
C MET A 1 -6.82 -18.16 42.49
N LYS A 2 -6.51 -19.45 42.41
CA LYS A 2 -6.38 -20.26 41.21
C LYS A 2 -7.73 -20.44 40.52
N LYS A 3 -7.79 -20.46 39.19
CA LYS A 3 -8.68 -21.35 38.44
C LYS A 3 -8.09 -21.62 37.07
N ILE A 4 -7.64 -22.83 36.94
CA ILE A 4 -7.36 -23.67 35.78
C ILE A 4 -8.71 -24.20 35.28
N ILE A 5 -8.93 -24.37 34.01
CA ILE A 5 -9.86 -25.30 33.34
C ILE A 5 -9.69 -25.02 31.83
N LEU A 6 -9.64 -25.91 30.93
CA LEU A 6 -9.49 -27.34 30.72
C LEU A 6 -9.44 -27.57 29.20
N MET A 7 -8.65 -28.48 28.83
CA MET A 7 -8.52 -29.22 27.57
C MET A 7 -9.81 -29.36 26.74
N GLY A 8 -9.68 -29.25 25.42
CA GLY A 8 -10.61 -29.82 24.47
C GLY A 8 -9.88 -30.26 23.21
N VAL A 9 -9.40 -31.49 23.21
CA VAL A 9 -8.92 -32.25 22.04
C VAL A 9 -10.13 -32.75 21.29
N ILE A 10 -10.24 -32.47 20.00
CA ILE A 10 -11.11 -33.24 19.10
C ILE A 10 -10.31 -33.65 17.87
N CYS A 11 -10.12 -34.94 17.82
CA CYS A 11 -9.55 -35.78 16.78
C CYS A 11 -10.63 -36.11 15.73
N GLY A 12 -10.21 -36.38 14.51
CA GLY A 12 -11.00 -37.10 13.50
C GLY A 12 -11.34 -36.25 12.29
N LEU A 13 -11.16 -36.65 11.05
CA LEU A 13 -11.20 -37.92 10.36
C LEU A 13 -10.54 -37.75 8.97
N MET A 14 -9.76 -38.71 8.60
CA MET A 14 -9.28 -38.99 7.26
C MET A 14 -10.44 -39.36 6.33
N LEU A 15 -10.43 -38.84 5.12
CA LEU A 15 -11.03 -39.49 3.97
C LEU A 15 -10.11 -39.38 2.77
N SER A 16 -9.41 -40.44 2.51
CA SER A 16 -8.69 -40.77 1.29
C SER A 16 -9.70 -41.16 0.19
N VAL A 17 -9.63 -40.52 -0.94
CA VAL A 17 -10.24 -41.01 -2.17
C VAL A 17 -9.15 -41.15 -3.23
N SER A 18 -8.76 -42.40 -3.41
CA SER A 18 -7.99 -42.88 -4.56
C SER A 18 -8.92 -42.95 -5.77
N GLY A 19 -8.48 -42.43 -6.90
CA GLY A 19 -9.12 -42.60 -8.17
C GLY A 19 -8.09 -42.51 -9.29
N CYS A 20 -7.42 -43.63 -9.59
CA CYS A 20 -6.73 -43.85 -10.86
C CYS A 20 -7.76 -43.96 -11.96
N ASN A 21 -7.56 -43.31 -13.09
CA ASN A 21 -7.87 -43.89 -14.37
C ASN A 21 -6.96 -43.37 -15.48
N THR A 22 -6.40 -44.33 -16.18
CA THR A 22 -5.45 -44.34 -17.26
C THR A 22 -6.13 -43.98 -18.61
N SER A 23 -5.41 -43.34 -19.47
CA SER A 23 -5.26 -43.60 -20.91
C SER A 23 -5.44 -42.42 -21.85
N ASP A 24 -4.34 -42.21 -22.54
CA ASP A 24 -4.05 -41.97 -23.97
C ASP A 24 -4.16 -40.56 -24.59
N ASN A 25 -2.92 -40.13 -24.92
CA ASN A 25 -2.47 -39.50 -26.18
C ASN A 25 -3.26 -38.38 -26.84
N LYS A 26 -2.72 -37.16 -26.82
CA LYS A 26 -2.07 -36.51 -27.96
C LYS A 26 -1.54 -35.11 -27.65
N GLU A 27 -0.26 -35.01 -27.98
CA GLU A 27 0.50 -33.79 -28.26
C GLU A 27 -0.30 -32.55 -28.68
N LYS A 28 -0.16 -31.43 -27.95
CA LYS A 28 0.19 -30.13 -28.50
C LYS A 28 0.26 -29.02 -27.44
N ALA A 29 1.39 -28.30 -27.52
CA ALA A 29 1.60 -26.92 -27.12
C ALA A 29 1.51 -26.58 -25.63
N VAL A 30 2.64 -26.68 -25.03
CA VAL A 30 3.02 -26.03 -23.79
C VAL A 30 2.83 -24.52 -23.93
N ARG A 31 1.81 -23.97 -23.28
CA ARG A 31 1.78 -22.56 -22.92
C ARG A 31 1.94 -22.49 -21.42
N TYR A 32 3.11 -22.07 -21.00
CA TYR A 32 3.36 -21.70 -19.60
C TYR A 32 2.54 -20.48 -19.26
N ILE A 33 1.38 -20.69 -18.64
CA ILE A 33 0.69 -19.64 -17.92
C ILE A 33 1.25 -19.69 -16.51
N THR A 34 2.24 -18.86 -16.25
CA THR A 34 2.67 -18.55 -14.90
C THR A 34 1.56 -17.74 -14.26
N GLU A 35 0.68 -18.41 -13.54
CA GLU A 35 -0.27 -17.77 -12.65
C GLU A 35 0.52 -17.08 -11.52
N LYS A 36 0.80 -15.82 -11.75
CA LYS A 36 1.24 -14.92 -10.70
C LYS A 36 0.02 -14.62 -9.83
N LYS A 37 -0.16 -15.44 -8.80
CA LYS A 37 -1.18 -15.22 -7.75
C LYS A 37 -0.83 -13.91 -7.04
N SER A 38 -1.37 -12.79 -7.55
CA SER A 38 -1.39 -11.54 -6.84
C SER A 38 -2.37 -11.72 -5.68
N VAL A 39 -1.84 -11.80 -4.48
CA VAL A 39 -2.63 -11.65 -3.26
C VAL A 39 -3.04 -10.19 -3.21
N GLU A 40 -4.15 -9.87 -3.82
CA GLU A 40 -4.84 -8.61 -3.65
C GLU A 40 -5.46 -8.63 -2.25
N LYS A 41 -4.74 -8.01 -1.32
CA LYS A 41 -5.24 -7.75 0.02
C LYS A 41 -6.34 -6.72 -0.10
N THR A 42 -7.57 -7.17 -0.01
CA THR A 42 -8.78 -6.32 0.05
C THR A 42 -8.63 -5.36 1.24
N GLU A 43 -8.16 -4.15 0.99
CA GLU A 43 -8.21 -3.07 1.95
C GLU A 43 -9.63 -2.50 1.98
N THR A 44 -10.20 -2.59 3.14
CA THR A 44 -11.60 -2.35 3.47
C THR A 44 -12.00 -0.89 3.16
N THR A 45 -13.12 -0.72 2.52
CA THR A 45 -13.77 0.55 2.08
C THR A 45 -13.97 1.61 3.19
N THR A 46 -13.71 1.28 4.43
CA THR A 46 -13.84 2.20 5.59
C THR A 46 -12.70 3.22 5.68
N GLU A 47 -11.51 2.93 5.13
CA GLU A 47 -10.35 3.83 5.19
C GLU A 47 -10.44 5.03 4.23
N ILE A 48 -11.20 4.92 3.14
CA ILE A 48 -11.26 5.97 2.10
C ILE A 48 -11.90 7.27 2.60
N LYS A 49 -12.80 7.21 3.57
CA LYS A 49 -13.47 8.41 4.10
C LYS A 49 -12.56 9.27 4.99
N ASP A 50 -11.65 8.65 5.72
CA ASP A 50 -10.71 9.35 6.62
C ASP A 50 -9.58 10.05 5.85
N TYR A 51 -9.14 9.51 4.74
CA TYR A 51 -8.04 10.08 3.96
C TYR A 51 -8.41 11.35 3.17
N LYS A 52 -9.68 11.59 2.89
CA LYS A 52 -10.09 12.81 2.16
C LYS A 52 -9.72 14.09 2.91
N LYS A 53 -9.91 14.11 4.22
CA LYS A 53 -9.50 15.25 5.06
C LYS A 53 -7.96 15.40 5.08
N LEU A 54 -7.23 14.29 5.21
CA LEU A 54 -5.77 14.27 5.15
C LEU A 54 -5.26 14.81 3.81
N ILE A 55 -5.77 14.29 2.70
CA ILE A 55 -5.41 14.71 1.34
C ILE A 55 -5.57 16.22 1.17
N ASN A 56 -6.73 16.78 1.56
CA ASN A 56 -6.99 18.21 1.47
C ASN A 56 -6.07 19.05 2.37
N THR A 57 -5.82 18.58 3.61
CA THR A 57 -4.92 19.25 4.54
C THR A 57 -3.49 19.30 4.02
N VAL A 58 -3.02 18.22 3.42
CA VAL A 58 -1.68 18.14 2.85
C VAL A 58 -1.58 18.94 1.55
N TYR A 59 -2.60 18.85 0.68
CA TYR A 59 -2.66 19.67 -0.53
C TYR A 59 -2.57 21.18 -0.24
N ALA A 60 -3.22 21.65 0.84
CA ALA A 60 -3.13 23.06 1.25
C ALA A 60 -1.69 23.49 1.59
N GLN A 61 -0.81 22.58 2.03
CA GLN A 61 0.59 22.84 2.36
C GLN A 61 1.52 22.83 1.14
N LEU A 62 1.09 22.30 -0.01
CA LEU A 62 1.91 22.27 -1.22
C LEU A 62 2.25 23.68 -1.72
N GLY A 63 3.39 23.79 -2.39
CA GLY A 63 3.79 25.00 -3.11
C GLY A 63 2.82 25.32 -4.26
N ASN A 64 2.80 26.59 -4.69
CA ASN A 64 1.89 27.01 -5.75
C ASN A 64 2.13 26.27 -7.07
N ASN A 65 3.38 25.94 -7.40
CA ASN A 65 3.72 25.20 -8.62
C ASN A 65 3.24 23.76 -8.55
N ASP A 66 3.45 23.08 -7.41
CA ASP A 66 2.96 21.72 -7.20
C ASP A 66 1.43 21.66 -7.28
N LYS A 67 0.74 22.64 -6.66
CA LYS A 67 -0.73 22.72 -6.73
C LYS A 67 -1.25 22.85 -8.15
N LYS A 68 -0.55 23.60 -9.01
CA LYS A 68 -0.95 23.79 -10.40
C LYS A 68 -0.77 22.54 -11.25
N SER A 69 0.21 21.69 -10.92
CA SER A 69 0.47 20.45 -11.66
C SER A 69 -0.47 19.30 -11.29
N VAL A 70 -1.11 19.34 -10.12
CA VAL A 70 -2.04 18.28 -9.67
C VAL A 70 -3.32 18.32 -10.51
N VAL A 71 -3.61 17.20 -11.21
CA VAL A 71 -4.77 17.07 -12.10
C VAL A 71 -6.07 16.93 -11.30
N ASN A 72 -6.09 16.01 -10.33
CA ASN A 72 -7.28 15.75 -9.53
C ASN A 72 -6.91 15.36 -8.10
N ILE A 73 -7.19 16.24 -7.15
CA ILE A 73 -6.92 16.01 -5.74
C ILE A 73 -7.69 14.81 -5.16
N ASN A 74 -8.89 14.51 -5.69
CA ASN A 74 -9.72 13.42 -5.19
C ASN A 74 -9.22 12.02 -5.61
N GLU A 75 -8.29 11.95 -6.56
CA GLU A 75 -7.67 10.73 -7.04
C GLU A 75 -6.32 10.43 -6.37
N ALA A 76 -5.92 11.27 -5.40
CA ALA A 76 -4.70 11.04 -4.66
C ALA A 76 -4.75 9.69 -3.92
N LYS A 77 -3.63 8.96 -4.01
CA LYS A 77 -3.47 7.65 -3.35
C LYS A 77 -2.75 7.85 -2.03
N VAL A 78 -3.25 7.21 -0.97
CA VAL A 78 -2.65 7.27 0.37
C VAL A 78 -2.24 5.88 0.82
N LYS A 79 -1.03 5.78 1.38
CA LYS A 79 -0.51 4.54 1.97
C LYS A 79 0.21 4.86 3.27
N LYS A 80 -0.08 4.10 4.34
CA LYS A 80 0.70 4.14 5.57
C LYS A 80 2.04 3.43 5.36
N ILE A 81 3.14 4.05 5.76
CA ILE A 81 4.50 3.55 5.53
C ILE A 81 5.41 3.83 6.72
N ASP A 82 6.55 3.14 6.75
CA ASP A 82 7.74 3.56 7.51
C ASP A 82 8.65 4.39 6.58
N ILE A 83 8.73 5.69 6.82
CA ILE A 83 9.51 6.60 5.97
C ILE A 83 11.02 6.26 5.96
N LYS A 84 11.52 5.59 6.99
CA LYS A 84 12.93 5.18 7.06
C LYS A 84 13.29 4.11 6.03
N SER A 85 12.29 3.38 5.52
CA SER A 85 12.47 2.38 4.47
C SER A 85 12.44 2.95 3.06
N GLU A 86 12.00 4.20 2.90
CA GLU A 86 11.87 4.85 1.60
C GLU A 86 13.23 5.35 1.11
N LYS A 87 13.46 5.20 -0.20
CA LYS A 87 14.64 5.71 -0.90
C LYS A 87 14.25 6.90 -1.76
N ASN A 88 15.24 7.68 -2.18
CA ASN A 88 15.03 8.82 -3.08
C ASN A 88 14.04 9.84 -2.52
N ILE A 89 14.25 10.24 -1.26
CA ILE A 89 13.45 11.27 -0.59
C ILE A 89 14.27 12.53 -0.31
N GLY A 90 13.66 13.70 -0.53
CA GLY A 90 14.17 15.01 -0.13
C GLY A 90 13.50 15.46 1.16
N LEU A 91 14.24 15.55 2.26
CA LEU A 91 13.70 16.01 3.54
C LEU A 91 13.44 17.52 3.50
N VAL A 92 12.29 17.96 4.03
CA VAL A 92 11.97 19.38 4.22
C VAL A 92 12.91 20.02 5.24
N ASP A 93 13.20 19.30 6.31
CA ASP A 93 14.16 19.71 7.35
C ASP A 93 15.09 18.54 7.68
N LYS A 94 16.36 18.68 7.28
CA LYS A 94 17.39 17.65 7.48
C LYS A 94 17.77 17.44 8.95
N ASN A 95 17.50 18.41 9.81
CA ASN A 95 17.85 18.37 11.24
C ASN A 95 16.72 17.76 12.09
N LYS A 96 15.55 17.57 11.51
CA LYS A 96 14.41 17.04 12.23
C LYS A 96 14.41 15.51 12.24
N LYS A 97 14.14 14.91 13.41
CA LYS A 97 13.94 13.46 13.51
C LYS A 97 12.74 13.04 12.65
N LEU A 98 12.93 11.98 11.87
CA LEU A 98 11.85 11.40 11.09
C LEU A 98 10.76 10.83 12.03
N PRO A 99 9.48 10.97 11.67
CA PRO A 99 8.37 10.42 12.44
C PRO A 99 8.39 8.89 12.44
N GLU A 100 7.80 8.28 13.47
CA GLU A 100 7.70 6.82 13.60
C GLU A 100 6.64 6.26 12.64
N GLU A 101 5.56 7.00 12.43
CA GLU A 101 4.50 6.66 11.50
C GLU A 101 4.32 7.77 10.46
N SER A 102 4.17 7.39 9.21
CA SER A 102 4.04 8.31 8.09
C SER A 102 3.01 7.85 7.08
N PHE A 103 2.45 8.80 6.36
CA PHE A 103 1.68 8.55 5.16
C PHE A 103 2.47 8.97 3.92
N LYS A 104 2.44 8.13 2.91
CA LYS A 104 2.87 8.44 1.54
C LYS A 104 1.63 8.83 0.76
N ILE A 105 1.60 10.04 0.23
CA ILE A 105 0.50 10.53 -0.61
C ILE A 105 1.05 10.78 -2.00
N ILE A 106 0.37 10.25 -3.00
CA ILE A 106 0.72 10.36 -4.41
C ILE A 106 -0.38 11.16 -5.10
N TYR A 107 -0.05 12.35 -5.58
CA TYR A 107 -0.92 13.18 -6.41
C TYR A 107 -0.54 12.98 -7.87
N GLN A 108 -1.53 12.64 -8.69
CA GLN A 108 -1.36 12.58 -10.12
C GLN A 108 -1.12 13.98 -10.68
N THR A 109 -0.11 14.12 -11.52
CA THR A 109 0.22 15.41 -12.16
C THR A 109 0.09 15.31 -13.67
N ASP A 110 0.01 16.47 -14.33
CA ASP A 110 0.06 16.60 -15.79
C ASP A 110 1.50 16.67 -16.33
N ASP A 111 2.51 16.59 -15.46
CA ASP A 111 3.91 16.62 -15.82
C ASP A 111 4.38 15.24 -16.29
N ALA A 112 4.49 15.09 -17.62
CA ALA A 112 4.92 13.82 -18.22
C ALA A 112 6.41 13.51 -18.01
N ILE A 113 7.23 14.51 -17.65
CA ILE A 113 8.67 14.37 -17.44
C ILE A 113 8.96 14.03 -15.99
N LEU A 114 8.38 14.80 -15.07
CA LEU A 114 8.62 14.63 -13.63
C LEU A 114 7.69 13.60 -12.98
N GLY A 115 6.61 13.20 -13.66
CA GLY A 115 5.65 12.22 -13.15
C GLY A 115 4.87 12.69 -11.93
N ASP A 116 4.29 11.74 -11.19
CA ASP A 116 3.43 12.02 -10.04
C ASP A 116 4.17 12.71 -8.89
N LEU A 117 3.48 13.62 -8.21
CA LEU A 117 3.98 14.27 -7.00
C LEU A 117 3.82 13.35 -5.80
N VAL A 118 4.93 12.95 -5.19
CA VAL A 118 4.95 12.12 -3.99
C VAL A 118 5.32 12.97 -2.78
N VAL A 119 4.50 12.94 -1.74
CA VAL A 119 4.77 13.62 -0.47
C VAL A 119 4.68 12.64 0.70
N TYR A 120 5.53 12.86 1.69
CA TYR A 120 5.57 12.09 2.93
C TYR A 120 5.14 12.96 4.08
N VAL A 121 4.25 12.44 4.90
CA VAL A 121 3.51 13.19 5.90
C VAL A 121 3.61 12.52 7.25
N ASP A 122 3.90 13.28 8.29
CA ASP A 122 3.85 12.83 9.68
C ASP A 122 2.40 12.52 10.09
N ALA A 123 2.15 11.26 10.48
CA ALA A 123 0.82 10.80 10.85
C ALA A 123 0.26 11.50 12.10
N SER A 124 1.13 12.05 12.98
CA SER A 124 0.71 12.68 14.22
C SER A 124 0.12 14.08 14.04
N ASN A 125 0.57 14.81 13.00
CA ASN A 125 0.21 16.23 12.84
C ASN A 125 -0.13 16.63 11.40
N ASN A 126 -0.12 15.68 10.46
CA ASN A 126 -0.41 15.87 9.04
C ASN A 126 0.50 16.90 8.35
N LYS A 127 1.73 17.09 8.82
CA LYS A 127 2.71 17.99 8.19
C LYS A 127 3.57 17.24 7.19
N ILE A 128 3.87 17.89 6.07
CA ILE A 128 4.81 17.36 5.07
C ILE A 128 6.21 17.35 5.70
N VAL A 129 6.89 16.21 5.66
CA VAL A 129 8.25 16.01 6.19
C VAL A 129 9.27 15.72 5.09
N ALA A 130 8.81 15.21 3.95
CA ALA A 130 9.67 14.95 2.80
C ALA A 130 8.87 14.95 1.49
N TYR A 131 9.61 15.07 0.40
CA TYR A 131 9.12 14.87 -0.96
C TYR A 131 9.85 13.68 -1.61
N GLY A 132 9.15 12.93 -2.46
CA GLY A 132 9.81 12.01 -3.38
C GLY A 132 10.65 12.79 -4.38
N LEU A 133 11.90 12.37 -4.58
CA LEU A 133 12.71 12.92 -5.65
C LEU A 133 12.15 12.39 -6.97
N ARG A 134 11.93 13.29 -7.91
CA ARG A 134 11.49 12.99 -9.27
C ARG A 134 12.75 13.04 -10.14
N ASP A 135 13.01 11.96 -10.86
CA ASP A 135 14.15 11.83 -11.77
C ASP A 135 13.77 12.33 -13.15
#